data_b99bc90161c53c57fd0229640dbb9385
#
_entry.id   b99bc90161c53c57fd0229640dbb9385
#
_cell.length_a   1.000
_cell.length_b   1.000
_cell.length_c   1.000
_cell.angle_alpha   90.00
_cell.angle_beta   90.00
_cell.angle_gamma   90.00
#
_symmetry.space_group_name_H-M   'P 1'
#
loop_
_entity.id
_entity.type
_entity.pdbx_description
1 polymer ?
#
loop_
_entity_poly.entity_id
_entity_poly.type
_entity_poly.pdbx_seq_one_letter_code
_entity_poly.pdbx_strand_id
1 'polypeptide(L)'
;MSRAFTKERDDAPEPEVVPPARTGPNYLTAAGLAELRARLGAAEDPRERERLQHSVEAAVVVEPPEDRSVVAFGATVVDADSSRKQQTYTLVGEEEADVKAGKISATSPLAEALIGARAGDHVVWHRPAGDRKLTVKSVTYA
;
A
#
# COMPACT_ATOMS: atom_id res chain seq x y z
N MET A 1 15.59 29.91 -24.77
CA MET A 1 15.31 29.61 -24.37
C MET A 1 14.91 28.85 -23.97
N SER A 2 14.79 28.70 -23.84
CA SER A 2 14.25 28.25 -23.50
C SER A 2 13.96 28.08 -22.68
N ARG A 3 13.89 28.38 -22.26
CA ARG A 3 13.35 28.33 -21.39
C ARG A 3 12.47 28.39 -21.10
N ALA A 4 12.43 28.64 -21.24
CA ALA A 4 11.28 28.67 -20.77
C ALA A 4 10.36 27.54 -20.65
N PHE A 5 10.30 27.19 -20.59
CA PHE A 5 9.53 26.30 -20.32
C PHE A 5 9.18 25.75 -19.31
N THR A 6 9.21 26.03 -18.98
CA THR A 6 8.91 25.18 -17.86
C THR A 6 8.29 25.91 -16.72
N LYS A 7 8.65 27.12 -16.61
CA LYS A 7 8.20 27.93 -15.51
C LYS A 7 6.74 28.22 -15.51
N GLU A 8 6.21 28.42 -16.67
CA GLU A 8 4.83 28.81 -16.76
C GLU A 8 3.89 27.81 -16.16
N ARG A 9 4.30 26.58 -16.10
CA ARG A 9 3.42 25.57 -15.59
C ARG A 9 3.26 25.59 -14.11
N ASP A 10 4.12 26.28 -13.41
CA ASP A 10 4.03 26.39 -11.96
C ASP A 10 2.77 27.11 -11.52
N ASP A 11 2.26 27.98 -12.37
CA ASP A 11 1.07 28.75 -12.02
C ASP A 11 -0.21 28.12 -12.51
N ALA A 12 -0.13 27.20 -13.42
CA ALA A 12 -1.29 26.51 -13.95
C ALA A 12 -1.64 25.32 -13.07
N PRO A 13 -2.95 25.05 -12.85
CA PRO A 13 -3.32 23.83 -12.15
C PRO A 13 -2.81 22.64 -12.98
N GLU A 14 -2.11 21.75 -12.31
CA GLU A 14 -1.64 20.56 -12.99
C GLU A 14 -2.82 19.77 -13.49
N PRO A 15 -2.78 19.28 -14.72
CA PRO A 15 -3.83 18.40 -15.18
C PRO A 15 -3.87 17.18 -14.26
N GLU A 16 -5.05 16.85 -13.82
CA GLU A 16 -5.23 15.68 -12.99
C GLU A 16 -4.72 14.47 -13.76
N VAL A 17 -3.62 13.91 -13.28
CA VAL A 17 -3.07 12.70 -13.88
C VAL A 17 -3.91 11.54 -13.42
N VAL A 18 -4.82 11.13 -14.27
CA VAL A 18 -5.57 9.91 -14.03
C VAL A 18 -4.58 8.77 -14.25
N PRO A 19 -4.26 7.98 -13.23
CA PRO A 19 -3.37 6.85 -13.44
C PRO A 19 -3.93 5.98 -14.56
N PRO A 20 -3.08 5.45 -15.43
CA PRO A 20 -3.57 4.55 -16.45
C PRO A 20 -4.30 3.39 -15.80
N ALA A 21 -5.33 2.92 -16.47
CA ALA A 21 -6.07 1.75 -15.99
C ALA A 21 -5.07 0.63 -15.74
N ARG A 22 -5.16 0.02 -14.57
CA ARG A 22 -4.26 -1.05 -14.20
C ARG A 22 -4.42 -2.21 -15.18
N THR A 23 -3.31 -2.62 -15.77
CA THR A 23 -3.28 -3.80 -16.61
C THR A 23 -2.74 -4.95 -15.75
N GLY A 24 -3.52 -6.00 -15.61
CA GLY A 24 -3.12 -7.17 -14.84
C GLY A 24 -3.88 -7.31 -13.54
N PRO A 25 -3.50 -8.30 -12.73
CA PRO A 25 -4.25 -8.63 -11.52
C PRO A 25 -4.15 -7.52 -10.48
N ASN A 26 -5.25 -7.32 -9.79
CA ASN A 26 -5.35 -6.41 -8.66
C ASN A 26 -5.28 -7.25 -7.39
N TYR A 27 -4.11 -7.33 -6.77
CA TYR A 27 -3.93 -8.15 -5.57
C TYR A 27 -4.49 -7.43 -4.35
N LEU A 28 -5.34 -8.12 -3.63
CA LEU A 28 -6.06 -7.58 -2.47
C LEU A 28 -6.07 -8.58 -1.33
N THR A 29 -6.29 -8.07 -0.11
CA THR A 29 -6.71 -8.91 1.00
C THR A 29 -8.21 -9.19 0.85
N ALA A 30 -8.70 -10.22 1.54
CA ALA A 30 -10.14 -10.51 1.53
C ALA A 30 -10.96 -9.32 2.03
N ALA A 31 -10.47 -8.64 3.07
CA ALA A 31 -11.13 -7.45 3.60
C ALA A 31 -11.14 -6.31 2.57
N GLY A 32 -10.04 -6.16 1.82
CA GLY A 32 -9.94 -5.14 0.77
C GLY A 32 -10.93 -5.37 -0.35
N LEU A 33 -11.13 -6.62 -0.75
CA LEU A 33 -12.13 -6.95 -1.77
C LEU A 33 -13.54 -6.64 -1.28
N ALA A 34 -13.84 -6.99 -0.03
CA ALA A 34 -15.15 -6.70 0.55
C ALA A 34 -15.43 -5.20 0.56
N GLU A 35 -14.45 -4.41 0.96
CA GLU A 35 -14.56 -2.95 0.96
C GLU A 35 -14.74 -2.39 -0.45
N LEU A 36 -13.99 -2.92 -1.42
CA LEU A 36 -14.09 -2.50 -2.80
C LEU A 36 -15.49 -2.77 -3.36
N ARG A 37 -16.06 -3.92 -3.06
CA ARG A 37 -17.43 -4.27 -3.46
C ARG A 37 -18.44 -3.34 -2.80
N ALA A 38 -18.23 -2.97 -1.55
CA ALA A 38 -19.12 -2.04 -0.86
C ALA A 38 -19.09 -0.66 -1.51
N ARG A 39 -17.90 -0.19 -1.89
CA ARG A 39 -17.77 1.08 -2.60
C ARG A 39 -18.46 1.04 -3.96
N LEU A 40 -18.33 -0.07 -4.68
CA LEU A 40 -18.99 -0.24 -5.97
C LEU A 40 -20.50 -0.14 -5.82
N GLY A 41 -21.05 -0.80 -4.78
CA GLY A 41 -22.48 -0.77 -4.52
C GLY A 41 -22.99 0.61 -4.13
N ALA A 42 -22.13 1.46 -3.54
CA ALA A 42 -22.50 2.79 -3.10
C ALA A 42 -22.18 3.89 -4.11
N ALA A 43 -21.40 3.59 -5.15
CA ALA A 43 -20.99 4.58 -6.12
C ALA A 43 -22.15 5.05 -6.99
N GLU A 44 -22.29 6.37 -7.11
CA GLU A 44 -23.32 6.98 -7.93
C GLU A 44 -22.79 7.51 -9.24
N ASP A 45 -21.50 7.96 -9.24
CA ASP A 45 -20.86 8.48 -10.44
C ASP A 45 -20.57 7.34 -11.41
N PRO A 46 -21.08 7.39 -12.65
CA PRO A 46 -20.85 6.32 -13.62
C PRO A 46 -19.37 6.04 -13.90
N ARG A 47 -18.52 7.06 -13.90
CA ARG A 47 -17.09 6.87 -14.10
C ARG A 47 -16.43 6.14 -12.95
N GLU A 48 -16.83 6.50 -11.75
CA GLU A 48 -16.32 5.83 -10.56
C GLU A 48 -16.80 4.39 -10.52
N ARG A 49 -18.07 4.14 -10.85
CA ARG A 49 -18.61 2.78 -10.91
C ARG A 49 -17.85 1.92 -11.90
N GLU A 50 -17.56 2.47 -13.08
CA GLU A 50 -16.83 1.73 -14.10
C GLU A 50 -15.43 1.37 -13.62
N ARG A 51 -14.74 2.33 -13.00
CA ARG A 51 -13.41 2.10 -12.45
C ARG A 51 -13.43 1.04 -11.36
N LEU A 52 -14.38 1.14 -10.43
CA LEU A 52 -14.52 0.17 -9.34
C LEU A 52 -14.90 -1.20 -9.86
N GLN A 53 -15.79 -1.26 -10.85
CA GLN A 53 -16.17 -2.51 -11.50
C GLN A 53 -14.95 -3.20 -12.10
N HIS A 54 -14.11 -2.44 -12.79
CA HIS A 54 -12.88 -2.95 -13.38
C HIS A 54 -11.93 -3.49 -12.30
N SER A 55 -11.78 -2.75 -11.21
CA SER A 55 -10.93 -3.17 -10.09
C SER A 55 -11.44 -4.47 -9.45
N VAL A 56 -12.77 -4.62 -9.30
CA VAL A 56 -13.36 -5.84 -8.75
C VAL A 56 -13.14 -7.02 -9.70
N GLU A 57 -13.30 -6.79 -10.99
CA GLU A 57 -13.12 -7.87 -11.98
C GLU A 57 -11.68 -8.36 -12.05
N ALA A 58 -10.72 -7.47 -11.82
CA ALA A 58 -9.31 -7.82 -11.83
C ALA A 58 -8.82 -8.33 -10.48
N ALA A 59 -9.67 -8.36 -9.47
CA ALA A 59 -9.26 -8.68 -8.10
C ALA A 59 -8.79 -10.12 -7.94
N VAL A 60 -7.66 -10.27 -7.26
CA VAL A 60 -7.12 -11.57 -6.86
C VAL A 60 -6.86 -11.50 -5.36
N VAL A 61 -7.58 -12.29 -4.59
CA VAL A 61 -7.40 -12.33 -3.14
C VAL A 61 -6.15 -13.15 -2.82
N VAL A 62 -5.24 -12.54 -2.07
CA VAL A 62 -4.02 -13.23 -1.61
C VAL A 62 -4.29 -13.78 -0.22
N GLU A 63 -4.21 -15.09 -0.09
CA GLU A 63 -4.41 -15.75 1.19
C GLU A 63 -3.18 -15.59 2.08
N PRO A 64 -3.34 -15.56 3.41
CA PRO A 64 -2.19 -15.57 4.31
C PRO A 64 -1.32 -16.80 4.08
N PRO A 65 0.00 -16.70 4.30
CA PRO A 65 0.87 -17.87 4.19
C PRO A 65 0.57 -18.88 5.29
N GLU A 66 0.97 -20.12 5.10
CA GLU A 66 0.80 -21.15 6.12
C GLU A 66 1.57 -20.77 7.39
N ASP A 67 2.79 -20.28 7.22
CA ASP A 67 3.58 -19.79 8.34
C ASP A 67 3.25 -18.33 8.60
N ARG A 68 2.38 -18.10 9.56
CA ARG A 68 1.92 -16.75 9.92
C ARG A 68 2.87 -16.02 10.85
N SER A 69 4.02 -16.59 11.14
CA SER A 69 5.06 -15.91 11.92
C SER A 69 5.97 -15.05 11.04
N VAL A 70 5.84 -15.16 9.74
CA VAL A 70 6.65 -14.43 8.76
C VAL A 70 5.81 -13.31 8.15
N VAL A 71 6.43 -12.16 7.95
CA VAL A 71 5.77 -11.03 7.30
C VAL A 71 5.59 -11.31 5.81
N ALA A 72 4.36 -11.24 5.35
CA ALA A 72 4.00 -11.39 3.94
C ALA A 72 2.79 -10.50 3.64
N PHE A 73 2.28 -10.58 2.43
CA PHE A 73 1.09 -9.83 2.02
C PHE A 73 -0.06 -10.10 3.00
N GLY A 74 -0.70 -9.06 3.47
CA GLY A 74 -1.80 -9.17 4.43
C GLY A 74 -1.39 -9.12 5.89
N ALA A 75 -0.09 -9.15 6.19
CA ALA A 75 0.40 -9.12 7.55
C ALA A 75 0.19 -7.76 8.20
N THR A 76 -0.15 -7.78 9.48
CA THR A 76 -0.11 -6.59 10.34
C THR A 76 1.15 -6.69 11.18
N VAL A 77 2.03 -5.71 11.04
CA VAL A 77 3.35 -5.69 11.67
C VAL A 77 3.43 -4.53 12.63
N VAL A 78 3.87 -4.82 13.86
CA VAL A 78 4.26 -3.78 14.80
C VAL A 78 5.77 -3.74 14.80
N ASP A 79 6.34 -2.58 14.50
CA ASP A 79 7.78 -2.38 14.55
C ASP A 79 8.14 -1.22 15.48
N ALA A 80 9.41 -1.14 15.84
CA ALA A 80 9.94 -0.04 16.65
C ALA A 80 11.22 0.47 16.04
N ASP A 81 11.39 1.79 16.04
CA ASP A 81 12.62 2.42 15.60
C ASP A 81 13.66 2.47 16.74
N SER A 82 14.83 3.06 16.46
CA SER A 82 15.91 3.16 17.42
C SER A 82 15.56 4.00 18.65
N SER A 83 14.54 4.86 18.55
CA SER A 83 14.04 5.62 19.70
C SER A 83 12.93 4.91 20.46
N ARG A 84 12.68 3.63 20.13
CA ARG A 84 11.63 2.78 20.71
C ARG A 84 10.21 3.24 20.38
N LYS A 85 10.05 4.11 19.40
CA LYS A 85 8.74 4.51 18.94
C LYS A 85 8.15 3.39 18.11
N GLN A 86 6.97 2.90 18.49
CA GLN A 86 6.31 1.82 17.79
C GLN A 86 5.35 2.34 16.73
N GLN A 87 5.26 1.61 15.64
CA GLN A 87 4.33 1.87 14.55
C GLN A 87 3.67 0.57 14.16
N THR A 88 2.43 0.65 13.71
CA THR A 88 1.69 -0.52 13.24
C THR A 88 1.35 -0.31 11.77
N TYR A 89 1.65 -1.31 10.95
CA TYR A 89 1.37 -1.28 9.52
C TYR A 89 0.71 -2.58 9.09
N THR A 90 -0.21 -2.47 8.14
CA THR A 90 -0.79 -3.64 7.47
C THR A 90 -0.35 -3.60 6.02
N LEU A 91 0.20 -4.70 5.53
CA LEU A 91 0.67 -4.80 4.15
C LEU A 91 -0.48 -5.23 3.27
N VAL A 92 -0.86 -4.37 2.34
CA VAL A 92 -2.04 -4.55 1.49
C VAL A 92 -1.70 -4.33 0.02
N GLY A 93 -2.68 -4.54 -0.85
CA GLY A 93 -2.53 -4.23 -2.25
C GLY A 93 -2.50 -2.73 -2.50
N GLU A 94 -2.02 -2.33 -3.67
CA GLU A 94 -1.85 -0.92 -3.99
C GLU A 94 -3.16 -0.13 -3.90
N GLU A 95 -4.27 -0.74 -4.30
CA GLU A 95 -5.56 -0.06 -4.25
C GLU A 95 -6.18 0.02 -2.86
N GLU A 96 -5.69 -0.80 -1.93
CA GLU A 96 -6.11 -0.75 -0.53
C GLU A 96 -5.28 0.21 0.31
N ALA A 97 -4.12 0.62 -0.18
CA ALA A 97 -3.16 1.39 0.61
C ALA A 97 -3.75 2.70 1.10
N ASP A 98 -3.59 2.96 2.38
CA ASP A 98 -4.03 4.19 3.04
C ASP A 98 -3.09 4.44 4.22
N VAL A 99 -2.13 5.30 4.00
CA VAL A 99 -1.09 5.58 4.99
C VAL A 99 -1.67 6.08 6.30
N LYS A 100 -2.75 6.86 6.25
CA LYS A 100 -3.39 7.38 7.45
C LYS A 100 -4.00 6.28 8.31
N ALA A 101 -4.46 5.22 7.67
CA ALA A 101 -5.00 4.06 8.37
C ALA A 101 -3.94 3.00 8.70
N GLY A 102 -2.67 3.29 8.41
CA GLY A 102 -1.59 2.34 8.64
C GLY A 102 -1.51 1.23 7.59
N LYS A 103 -2.18 1.41 6.47
CA LYS A 103 -2.16 0.43 5.37
C LYS A 103 -1.14 0.85 4.32
N ILE A 104 -0.11 0.04 4.15
CA ILE A 104 0.94 0.34 3.18
C ILE A 104 0.92 -0.69 2.05
N SER A 105 1.30 -0.22 0.86
CA SER A 105 1.39 -1.12 -0.28
C SER A 105 2.48 -2.15 -0.05
N ALA A 106 2.21 -3.41 -0.36
CA ALA A 106 3.19 -4.48 -0.26
C ALA A 106 4.40 -4.25 -1.19
N THR A 107 4.27 -3.36 -2.17
CA THR A 107 5.38 -3.00 -3.06
C THR A 107 6.12 -1.75 -2.62
N SER A 108 5.72 -1.14 -1.50
CA SER A 108 6.41 0.05 -0.98
C SER A 108 7.76 -0.31 -0.39
N PRO A 109 8.71 0.64 -0.34
CA PRO A 109 10.03 0.37 0.25
C PRO A 109 9.98 -0.12 1.69
N LEU A 110 9.07 0.41 2.50
CA LEU A 110 8.92 -0.05 3.88
C LEU A 110 8.44 -1.50 3.92
N ALA A 111 7.44 -1.85 3.11
CA ALA A 111 6.95 -3.21 3.05
C ALA A 111 8.03 -4.18 2.57
N GLU A 112 8.81 -3.78 1.57
CA GLU A 112 9.91 -4.60 1.08
C GLU A 112 10.94 -4.89 2.18
N ALA A 113 11.21 -3.91 3.04
CA ALA A 113 12.12 -4.09 4.15
C ALA A 113 11.57 -5.07 5.19
N LEU A 114 10.24 -5.11 5.37
CA LEU A 114 9.60 -5.95 6.38
C LEU A 114 9.30 -7.37 5.90
N ILE A 115 9.01 -7.55 4.61
CA ILE A 115 8.64 -8.87 4.08
C ILE A 115 9.75 -9.89 4.32
N GLY A 116 9.36 -11.05 4.83
CA GLY A 116 10.29 -12.13 5.15
C GLY A 116 10.82 -12.08 6.56
N ALA A 117 10.55 -11.03 7.32
CA ALA A 117 11.01 -10.88 8.70
C ALA A 117 10.09 -11.61 9.67
N ARG A 118 10.61 -11.87 10.85
CA ARG A 118 9.86 -12.47 11.96
C ARG A 118 9.97 -11.56 13.18
N ALA A 119 9.13 -11.78 14.17
CA ALA A 119 9.23 -11.04 15.43
C ALA A 119 10.64 -11.20 16.02
N GLY A 120 11.24 -10.09 16.40
CA GLY A 120 12.60 -10.04 16.92
C GLY A 120 13.65 -9.68 15.86
N ASP A 121 13.32 -9.74 14.59
CA ASP A 121 14.26 -9.43 13.54
C ASP A 121 14.49 -7.93 13.43
N HIS A 122 15.70 -7.57 12.99
CA HIS A 122 16.07 -6.20 12.68
C HIS A 122 16.10 -6.04 11.17
N VAL A 123 15.44 -5.00 10.67
CA VAL A 123 15.40 -4.69 9.23
C VAL A 123 15.84 -3.25 9.02
N VAL A 124 16.25 -2.94 7.79
CA VAL A 124 16.64 -1.58 7.42
C VAL A 124 15.68 -1.08 6.35
N TRP A 125 15.02 0.01 6.67
CA TRP A 125 14.14 0.69 5.73
C TRP A 125 14.94 1.77 5.02
N HIS A 126 15.14 1.59 3.71
CA HIS A 126 15.86 2.55 2.90
C HIS A 126 14.93 3.67 2.46
N ARG A 127 15.20 4.89 2.91
CA ARG A 127 14.40 6.08 2.60
C ARG A 127 15.28 7.12 1.93
N PRO A 128 14.70 8.02 1.09
CA PRO A 128 15.48 9.15 0.55
C PRO A 128 16.12 10.01 1.64
N ALA A 129 15.45 10.15 2.79
CA ALA A 129 15.95 10.92 3.92
C ALA A 129 17.03 10.20 4.73
N GLY A 130 17.34 8.94 4.39
CA GLY A 130 18.33 8.13 5.08
C GLY A 130 17.74 6.82 5.58
N ASP A 131 18.58 5.86 5.82
CA ASP A 131 18.19 4.54 6.29
C ASP A 131 17.67 4.61 7.72
N ARG A 132 16.65 3.82 8.00
CA ARG A 132 16.11 3.69 9.35
C ARG A 132 16.12 2.23 9.75
N LYS A 133 16.67 1.96 10.91
CA LYS A 133 16.67 0.61 11.48
C LYS A 133 15.36 0.40 12.24
N LEU A 134 14.75 -0.74 11.99
CA LEU A 134 13.50 -1.13 12.64
C LEU A 134 13.64 -2.52 13.24
N THR A 135 12.98 -2.74 14.37
CA THR A 135 12.88 -4.05 14.99
C THR A 135 11.43 -4.51 14.88
N VAL A 136 11.23 -5.67 14.31
CA VAL A 136 9.88 -6.25 14.21
C VAL A 136 9.47 -6.78 15.59
N LYS A 137 8.37 -6.26 16.11
CA LYS A 137 7.87 -6.65 17.44
C LYS A 137 6.84 -7.75 17.37
N SER A 138 5.93 -7.69 16.41
CA SER A 138 4.93 -8.73 16.24
C SER A 138 4.47 -8.80 14.78
N VAL A 139 3.99 -9.99 14.42
CA VAL A 139 3.42 -10.26 13.10
C VAL A 139 2.11 -10.98 13.33
N THR A 140 1.02 -10.42 12.81
CA THR A 140 -0.30 -11.02 12.92
C THR A 140 -1.03 -10.96 11.58
N TYR A 141 -2.04 -11.78 11.44
CA TYR A 141 -2.92 -11.79 10.27
C TYR A 141 -4.37 -11.76 10.73
N ALA A 142 -5.20 -11.06 9.96
CA ALA A 142 -6.63 -11.01 10.26
C ALA A 142 -7.31 -12.33 9.93
#